data_3819f5c07b6fcb45e9d6a9e3243ac4d5
#
_entry.id   3819f5c07b6fcb45e9d6a9e3243ac4d5
#
_cell.length_a   1.000
_cell.length_b   1.000
_cell.length_c   1.000
_cell.angle_alpha   90.00
_cell.angle_beta   90.00
_cell.angle_gamma   90.00
#
_symmetry.space_group_name_H-M   'P 1'
#
loop_
_entity.id
_entity.type
_entity.pdbx_description
1 polymer ?
#
loop_
_entity_poly.entity_id
_entity_poly.type
_entity_poly.pdbx_seq_one_letter_code
_entity_poly.pdbx_strand_id
1 'polypeptide(L)' 'MAQLNVAIADDNEKMVQLLGDIVKSDKELNVVGIAKDGVEACEMIRTKEPDIVLLDIVMPKLDGLGVLTKINNDRSIKK' A
#
# COMPACT_ATOMS: atom_id res chain seq x y z
N MET A 1 -15.17 11.21 -13.01
CA MET A 1 -15.22 9.97 -12.23
C MET A 1 -14.17 9.97 -11.14
N ALA A 2 -14.48 9.40 -10.00
CA ALA A 2 -13.53 9.33 -8.90
C ALA A 2 -12.37 8.41 -9.25
N GLN A 3 -11.16 8.82 -8.89
CA GLN A 3 -9.98 7.98 -9.03
C GLN A 3 -9.98 6.90 -7.96
N LEU A 4 -9.38 5.75 -8.26
CA LEU A 4 -9.08 4.74 -7.26
C LEU A 4 -7.79 5.11 -6.56
N ASN A 5 -7.80 5.07 -5.23
CA ASN A 5 -6.64 5.40 -4.42
C ASN A 5 -5.76 4.17 -4.24
N VAL A 6 -4.48 4.30 -4.58
CA VAL A 6 -3.51 3.21 -4.55
C VAL A 6 -2.44 3.51 -3.51
N ALA A 7 -2.17 2.56 -2.64
CA ALA A 7 -1.04 2.61 -1.72
C ALA A 7 0.01 1.61 -2.16
N ILE A 8 1.28 1.96 -2.01
CA ILE A 8 2.41 1.10 -2.37
C ILE A 8 3.20 0.82 -1.10
N ALA A 9 3.45 -0.45 -0.82
CA ALA A 9 4.22 -0.86 0.34
C ALA A 9 5.37 -1.76 -0.11
N ASP A 10 6.58 -1.21 -0.17
CA ASP A 10 7.78 -1.91 -0.64
C ASP A 10 9.00 -1.18 -0.08
N ASP A 11 9.99 -1.91 0.40
CA ASP A 11 11.23 -1.34 0.92
C ASP A 11 12.26 -1.05 -0.17
N ASN A 12 12.04 -1.50 -1.39
CA ASN A 12 12.94 -1.26 -2.52
C ASN A 12 12.53 0.02 -3.25
N GLU A 13 13.37 1.06 -3.13
CA GLU A 13 13.07 2.38 -3.72
C GLU A 13 12.90 2.33 -5.24
N LYS A 14 13.68 1.49 -5.93
CA LYS A 14 13.56 1.36 -7.37
C LYS A 14 12.23 0.74 -7.77
N MET A 15 11.77 -0.25 -7.01
CA MET A 15 10.49 -0.90 -7.26
C MET A 15 9.33 0.07 -6.96
N VAL A 16 9.44 0.83 -5.88
CA VAL A 16 8.46 1.85 -5.54
C VAL A 16 8.32 2.88 -6.66
N GLN A 17 9.46 3.33 -7.20
CA GLN A 17 9.45 4.30 -8.29
C GLN A 17 8.82 3.70 -9.55
N LEU A 18 9.16 2.47 -9.89
CA LEU A 18 8.60 1.78 -11.05
C LEU A 18 7.08 1.62 -10.91
N LEU A 19 6.63 1.12 -9.76
CA LEU A 19 5.21 0.93 -9.52
C LEU A 19 4.47 2.27 -9.51
N GLY A 20 5.07 3.29 -8.91
CA GLY A 20 4.49 4.64 -8.91
C GLY A 20 4.32 5.19 -10.32
N ASP A 21 5.31 4.99 -11.18
CA ASP A 21 5.24 5.44 -12.57
C ASP A 21 4.15 4.71 -13.34
N ILE A 22 4.02 3.41 -13.13
CA ILE A 22 2.97 2.61 -13.76
C ILE A 22 1.59 3.09 -13.32
N VAL A 23 1.40 3.32 -12.03
CA VAL A 23 0.13 3.80 -11.50
C VAL A 23 -0.19 5.19 -12.04
N LYS A 24 0.80 6.09 -12.08
CA LYS A 24 0.59 7.45 -12.55
C LYS A 24 0.26 7.52 -14.05
N SER A 25 0.61 6.50 -14.80
CA SER A 25 0.27 6.46 -16.23
C SER A 25 -1.21 6.20 -16.47
N ASP A 26 -1.94 5.76 -15.45
CA ASP A 26 -3.38 5.51 -15.54
C ASP A 26 -4.14 6.65 -14.85
N LYS A 27 -4.96 7.35 -15.62
CA LYS A 27 -5.70 8.50 -15.12
C LYS A 27 -6.75 8.14 -14.05
N GLU A 28 -7.15 6.88 -14.00
CA GLU A 28 -8.13 6.41 -13.01
C GLU A 28 -7.51 6.02 -11.69
N LEU A 29 -6.17 6.01 -11.60
CA LEU A 29 -5.45 5.64 -10.39
C LEU A 29 -4.71 6.82 -9.80
N ASN A 30 -4.64 6.86 -8.48
CA ASN A 30 -3.95 7.92 -7.74
C ASN A 30 -3.15 7.31 -6.59
N VAL A 31 -1.85 7.60 -6.53
CA VAL A 31 -1.01 7.14 -5.43
C VAL A 31 -1.25 8.04 -4.21
N VAL A 32 -1.77 7.47 -3.14
CA VAL A 32 -2.06 8.23 -1.91
C VAL A 32 -1.01 8.05 -0.84
N GLY A 33 -0.13 7.06 -0.96
CA GLY A 33 0.92 6.87 0.01
C GLY A 33 1.87 5.75 -0.36
N ILE A 34 3.07 5.82 0.23
CA ILE A 34 4.13 4.85 0.05
C ILE A 34 4.65 4.48 1.43
N ALA A 35 4.76 3.19 1.71
CA ALA A 35 5.29 2.68 2.96
C ALA A 35 6.56 1.86 2.68
N LYS A 36 7.54 1.98 3.56
CA LYS A 36 8.83 1.29 3.43
C LYS A 36 8.90 0.01 4.25
N ASP A 37 8.02 -0.16 5.20
CA ASP A 37 7.99 -1.35 6.04
C ASP A 37 6.55 -1.67 6.44
N GLY A 38 6.37 -2.80 7.11
CA GLY A 38 5.05 -3.28 7.47
C GLY A 38 4.33 -2.40 8.47
N VAL A 39 5.06 -1.75 9.37
CA VAL A 39 4.45 -0.85 10.36
C VAL A 39 3.88 0.38 9.65
N GLU A 40 4.66 0.98 8.76
CA GLU A 40 4.19 2.13 7.96
C GLU A 40 3.03 1.73 7.06
N ALA A 41 3.07 0.51 6.49
CA ALA A 41 2.01 0.03 5.62
C ALA A 41 0.69 -0.08 6.37
N CYS A 42 0.70 -0.66 7.57
CA CYS A 42 -0.51 -0.79 8.38
C CYS A 42 -1.10 0.57 8.73
N GLU A 43 -0.25 1.50 9.13
CA GLU A 43 -0.70 2.85 9.49
C GLU A 43 -1.24 3.60 8.28
N MET A 44 -0.58 3.48 7.14
CA MET A 44 -1.02 4.11 5.89
C MET A 44 -2.38 3.58 5.46
N ILE A 45 -2.59 2.26 5.52
CA ILE A 45 -3.85 1.66 5.15
C ILE A 45 -4.98 2.15 6.07
N ARG A 46 -4.68 2.25 7.36
CA ARG A 46 -5.66 2.72 8.33
C ARG A 46 -6.04 4.18 8.11
N THR A 47 -5.07 5.04 7.81
CA THR A 47 -5.30 6.49 7.74
C THR A 47 -5.75 6.94 6.35
N LYS A 48 -5.30 6.29 5.30
CA LYS A 48 -5.61 6.69 3.91
C LYS A 48 -6.75 5.90 3.29
N GLU A 49 -7.09 4.76 3.84
CA GLU A 49 -8.15 3.88 3.35
C GLU A 49 -8.08 3.67 1.83
N PRO A 50 -6.94 3.20 1.30
CA PRO A 50 -6.79 3.04 -0.14
C PRO A 50 -7.71 1.96 -0.69
N ASP A 51 -8.07 2.09 -1.96
CA ASP A 51 -8.88 1.08 -2.65
C ASP A 51 -8.03 -0.12 -3.07
N ILE A 52 -6.75 0.13 -3.38
CA ILE A 52 -5.80 -0.90 -3.84
C ILE A 52 -4.51 -0.74 -3.06
N VAL A 53 -3.93 -1.86 -2.62
CA VAL A 53 -2.61 -1.87 -1.99
C VAL A 53 -1.70 -2.80 -2.78
N LEU A 54 -0.59 -2.25 -3.29
CA LEU A 54 0.47 -3.02 -3.92
C LEU A 54 1.48 -3.35 -2.83
N LEU A 55 1.53 -4.62 -2.42
CA LEU A 55 2.23 -5.04 -1.22
C LEU A 55 3.37 -5.99 -1.54
N ASP A 56 4.59 -5.63 -1.09
CA ASP A 56 5.71 -6.55 -1.08
C ASP A 56 5.56 -7.47 0.14
N ILE A 57 5.58 -8.77 -0.09
CA ILE A 57 5.38 -9.77 0.96
C ILE A 57 6.58 -9.83 1.92
N VAL A 58 7.78 -9.52 1.43
CA VAL A 58 9.01 -9.57 2.24
C VAL A 58 9.47 -8.16 2.56
N MET A 59 9.07 -7.64 3.72
CA MET A 59 9.48 -6.33 4.22
C MET A 59 10.08 -6.45 5.60
N PRO A 60 11.03 -5.54 5.96
CA PRO A 60 11.58 -5.53 7.32
C PRO A 60 10.51 -5.16 8.35
N LYS A 61 10.76 -5.50 9.60
CA LYS A 61 9.92 -5.27 10.79
C LYS A 61 8.65 -6.10 10.79
N LEU A 62 7.85 -6.01 9.73
CA LEU A 62 6.62 -6.77 9.62
C LEU A 62 6.47 -7.13 8.13
N ASP A 63 6.52 -8.42 7.82
CA ASP A 63 6.44 -8.87 6.44
C ASP A 63 5.03 -8.70 5.86
N GLY A 64 4.90 -8.93 4.54
CA GLY A 64 3.63 -8.76 3.87
C GLY A 64 2.52 -9.66 4.41
N LEU A 65 2.88 -10.88 4.84
CA LEU A 65 1.89 -11.78 5.44
C LEU A 65 1.41 -11.24 6.77
N GLY A 66 2.31 -10.66 7.59
CA GLY A 66 1.93 -10.00 8.82
C GLY A 66 1.00 -8.82 8.60
N VAL A 67 1.26 -8.02 7.57
CA VAL A 67 0.40 -6.90 7.21
C VAL A 67 -0.99 -7.39 6.84
N LEU A 68 -1.07 -8.42 6.00
CA LEU A 68 -2.37 -8.99 5.61
C LEU A 68 -3.15 -9.53 6.80
N THR A 69 -2.45 -10.17 7.75
CA THR A 69 -3.08 -10.67 8.97
C THR A 69 -3.67 -9.52 9.79
N LYS A 70 -2.92 -8.44 9.96
CA LYS A 70 -3.42 -7.28 10.70
C LYS A 70 -4.60 -6.62 10.01
N ILE A 71 -4.56 -6.51 8.70
CA ILE A 71 -5.65 -5.94 7.92
C ILE A 71 -6.92 -6.78 8.10
N ASN A 72 -6.79 -8.11 8.05
CA ASN A 72 -7.93 -9.00 8.21
C ASN A 72 -8.54 -8.93 9.61
N ASN A 73 -7.73 -8.66 10.61
CA ASN A 73 -8.18 -8.59 12.00
C ASN A 73 -8.64 -7.18 12.42
N ASP A 74 -8.32 -6.16 11.64
CA ASP A 74 -8.69 -4.78 11.95
C ASP A 74 -9.97 -4.40 11.22
N ARG A 75 -11.06 -4.27 11.97
CA ARG A 75 -12.38 -3.96 11.42
C ARG A 75 -12.49 -2.53 10.90
N SER A 76 -11.55 -1.66 11.24
CA SER A 76 -11.55 -0.29 10.75
C SER A 76 -11.00 -0.16 9.33
N ILE A 77 -10.38 -1.22 8.80
CA ILE A 77 -9.76 -1.22 7.48
C ILE A 77 -10.66 -1.95 6.49
N LYS A 78 -10.95 -1.30 5.37
CA LYS A 78 -11.68 -1.93 4.26
C LYS A 78 -10.74 -2.79 3.45
N LYS A 79 -11.20 -3.95 3.09
CA LYS A 79 -10.41 -4.88 2.28
C LYS A 79 -10.56 -4.60 0.79
#